data_cdfc6d2b193ac6ca3de75d15c0c1c48d
#
_entry.id   cdfc6d2b193ac6ca3de75d15c0c1c48d
#
_cell.length_a   1.000
_cell.length_b   1.000
_cell.length_c   1.000
_cell.angle_alpha   90.00
_cell.angle_beta   90.00
_cell.angle_gamma   90.00
#
_symmetry.space_group_name_H-M   'P 1'
#
loop_
_entity.id
_entity.type
_entity.pdbx_description
1 polymer ?
#
loop_
_entity_poly.entity_id
_entity_poly.type
_entity_poly.pdbx_seq_one_letter_code
_entity_poly.pdbx_strand_id
1 'polypeptide(L)'
;MAARERYEQLEEQILRPGAALASRTRGREREEEPCAYRTAYQRDRDRILHCKAFRRLKHKTQVFLSPEGDHYRTRLTHTLEVSQIARTIARALQLNEDLTEAISLGHDLGHTPFGHAGERALDGVMEGGFRHYEQSVRVVEKLENDGAGLNLTWEVRDGILRHTCLLYTSRCV
;
A
#
# COMPACT_ATOMS: atom_id res chain seq x y z
N MET A 1 -2.73 18.87 24.10
CA MET A 1 -1.99 18.12 23.06
C MET A 1 -2.87 16.97 22.58
N ALA A 2 -3.20 16.94 21.30
CA ALA A 2 -3.98 15.86 20.69
C ALA A 2 -3.18 14.54 20.69
N ALA A 3 -3.89 13.40 20.63
CA ALA A 3 -3.22 12.09 20.58
C ALA A 3 -2.28 11.99 19.37
N ARG A 4 -2.71 12.49 18.20
CA ARG A 4 -1.90 12.60 16.98
C ARG A 4 -0.57 13.30 17.24
N GLU A 5 -0.59 14.47 17.87
CA GLU A 5 0.61 15.28 18.13
C GLU A 5 1.63 14.53 19.01
N ARG A 6 1.15 13.78 19.99
CA ARG A 6 2.02 12.95 20.83
C ARG A 6 2.68 11.82 20.04
N TYR A 7 1.95 11.18 19.10
CA TYR A 7 2.52 10.15 18.22
C TYR A 7 3.56 10.74 17.28
N GLU A 8 3.29 11.89 16.67
CA GLU A 8 4.23 12.59 15.80
C GLU A 8 5.52 12.99 16.54
N GLN A 9 5.41 13.47 17.79
CA GLN A 9 6.59 13.74 18.63
C GLN A 9 7.35 12.46 18.99
N LEU A 10 6.65 11.35 19.24
CA LEU A 10 7.30 10.07 19.51
C LEU A 10 8.06 9.57 18.28
N GLU A 11 7.49 9.71 17.06
CA GLU A 11 8.19 9.37 15.82
C GLU A 11 9.54 10.11 15.71
N GLU A 12 9.60 11.40 16.05
CA GLU A 12 10.84 12.19 16.01
C GLU A 12 11.91 11.68 16.99
N GLN A 13 11.50 11.02 18.06
CA GLN A 13 12.43 10.48 19.08
C GLN A 13 12.93 9.07 18.77
N ILE A 14 12.07 8.22 18.17
CA ILE A 14 12.37 6.79 18.00
C ILE A 14 12.82 6.42 16.58
N LEU A 15 12.44 7.19 15.58
CA LEU A 15 12.80 6.87 14.21
C LEU A 15 14.20 7.38 13.88
N ARG A 16 14.91 6.64 13.01
CA ARG A 16 16.26 7.01 12.60
C ARG A 16 16.25 8.29 11.77
N PRO A 17 17.38 9.04 11.75
CA PRO A 17 17.54 10.18 10.85
C PRO A 17 17.27 9.81 9.38
N GLY A 18 16.43 10.60 8.70
CA GLY A 18 16.02 10.34 7.32
C GLY A 18 14.81 9.42 7.15
N ALA A 19 14.27 8.85 8.22
CA ALA A 19 12.99 8.15 8.16
C ALA A 19 11.83 9.13 7.88
N ALA A 20 10.81 8.64 7.18
CA ALA A 20 9.61 9.44 6.92
C ALA A 20 8.82 9.67 8.21
N LEU A 21 8.60 10.93 8.56
CA LEU A 21 7.81 11.36 9.70
C LEU A 21 6.40 11.76 9.24
N ALA A 22 5.38 11.34 9.96
CA ALA A 22 4.00 11.71 9.63
C ALA A 22 3.75 13.22 9.74
N SER A 23 4.45 13.92 10.66
CA SER A 23 4.41 15.38 10.80
C SER A 23 5.03 16.13 9.62
N ARG A 24 5.86 15.48 8.79
CA ARG A 24 6.56 16.06 7.64
C ARG A 24 6.12 15.45 6.31
N THR A 25 4.92 14.88 6.26
CA THR A 25 4.36 14.36 5.01
C THR A 25 4.26 15.46 3.95
N ARG A 26 4.50 15.09 2.68
CA ARG A 26 4.26 15.96 1.51
C ARG A 26 2.78 16.22 1.26
N GLY A 27 1.92 15.63 2.09
CA GLY A 27 0.48 15.89 2.10
C GLY A 27 -0.31 15.04 1.10
N ARG A 28 -1.52 15.49 0.89
CA ARG A 28 -2.56 14.86 0.06
C ARG A 28 -2.84 15.70 -1.17
N GLU A 29 -3.45 15.10 -2.17
CA GLU A 29 -3.87 15.83 -3.38
C GLU A 29 -4.99 16.85 -3.05
N ARG A 30 -5.91 16.45 -2.19
CA ARG A 30 -6.95 17.35 -1.65
C ARG A 30 -6.68 17.59 -0.18
N GLU A 31 -6.62 18.85 0.22
CA GLU A 31 -6.46 19.24 1.62
C GLU A 31 -7.62 18.71 2.48
N GLU A 32 -7.31 18.30 3.69
CA GLU A 32 -8.24 17.78 4.68
C GLU A 32 -7.80 18.17 6.08
N GLU A 33 -8.77 18.44 6.93
CA GLU A 33 -8.51 18.67 8.34
C GLU A 33 -7.79 17.48 8.99
N PRO A 34 -6.71 17.75 9.74
CA PRO A 34 -5.98 16.71 10.46
C PRO A 34 -6.88 16.00 11.49
N CYS A 35 -6.70 14.67 11.61
CA CYS A 35 -7.41 13.92 12.64
C CYS A 35 -6.80 14.20 14.03
N ALA A 36 -7.63 14.38 15.06
CA ALA A 36 -7.16 14.60 16.43
C ALA A 36 -6.43 13.37 17.05
N TYR A 37 -6.70 12.17 16.52
CA TYR A 37 -6.24 10.90 17.12
C TYR A 37 -5.17 10.20 16.30
N ARG A 38 -5.28 10.22 14.94
CA ARG A 38 -4.47 9.41 14.03
C ARG A 38 -3.52 10.30 13.24
N THR A 39 -2.29 9.81 13.04
CA THR A 39 -1.33 10.40 12.13
C THR A 39 -1.81 10.30 10.67
N ALA A 40 -1.15 10.99 9.75
CA ALA A 40 -1.48 10.96 8.33
C ALA A 40 -1.39 9.53 7.76
N TYR A 41 -0.34 8.77 8.12
CA TYR A 41 -0.13 7.41 7.63
C TYR A 41 -1.11 6.40 8.25
N GLN A 42 -1.48 6.57 9.52
CA GLN A 42 -2.54 5.76 10.14
C GLN A 42 -3.89 5.95 9.45
N ARG A 43 -4.22 7.18 9.06
CA ARG A 43 -5.44 7.43 8.28
C ARG A 43 -5.40 6.75 6.92
N ASP A 44 -4.24 6.74 6.25
CA ASP A 44 -4.09 6.10 4.95
C ASP A 44 -4.21 4.59 5.04
N ARG A 45 -3.57 3.97 6.02
CA ARG A 45 -3.74 2.56 6.33
C ARG A 45 -5.21 2.19 6.51
N ASP A 46 -5.94 2.94 7.32
CA ASP A 46 -7.35 2.69 7.59
C ASP A 46 -8.20 2.85 6.31
N ARG A 47 -7.93 3.86 5.48
CA ARG A 47 -8.61 4.05 4.19
C ARG A 47 -8.41 2.88 3.24
N ILE A 48 -7.18 2.37 3.15
CA ILE A 48 -6.86 1.19 2.33
C ILE A 48 -7.60 -0.03 2.88
N LEU A 49 -7.51 -0.30 4.18
CA LEU A 49 -8.12 -1.46 4.83
C LEU A 49 -9.65 -1.50 4.62
N HIS A 50 -10.30 -0.33 4.60
CA HIS A 50 -11.75 -0.23 4.46
C HIS A 50 -12.23 -0.09 3.01
N CYS A 51 -11.35 0.04 2.02
CA CYS A 51 -11.75 0.21 0.62
C CYS A 51 -12.32 -1.08 0.00
N LYS A 52 -13.08 -0.93 -1.08
CA LYS A 52 -13.71 -2.06 -1.79
C LYS A 52 -12.66 -2.96 -2.44
N ALA A 53 -11.60 -2.39 -2.99
CA ALA A 53 -10.51 -3.13 -3.64
C ALA A 53 -9.79 -4.07 -2.66
N PHE A 54 -9.51 -3.61 -1.43
CA PHE A 54 -8.90 -4.44 -0.40
C PHE A 54 -9.77 -5.67 -0.05
N ARG A 55 -11.08 -5.47 0.14
CA ARG A 55 -12.01 -6.57 0.40
C ARG A 55 -12.07 -7.58 -0.74
N ARG A 56 -11.87 -7.14 -1.99
CA ARG A 56 -11.85 -8.01 -3.17
C ARG A 56 -10.64 -8.93 -3.23
N LEU A 57 -9.54 -8.64 -2.50
CA LEU A 57 -8.36 -9.49 -2.45
C LEU A 57 -8.66 -10.90 -1.92
N LYS A 58 -9.69 -11.07 -1.09
CA LYS A 58 -10.14 -12.39 -0.62
C LYS A 58 -10.64 -13.31 -1.74
N HIS A 59 -11.08 -12.74 -2.87
CA HIS A 59 -11.61 -13.47 -4.02
C HIS A 59 -10.57 -13.64 -5.14
N LYS A 60 -9.34 -13.16 -4.94
CA LYS A 60 -8.23 -13.31 -5.89
C LYS A 60 -7.27 -14.36 -5.34
N THR A 61 -7.06 -15.44 -6.10
CA THR A 61 -6.04 -16.45 -5.77
C THR A 61 -4.65 -15.90 -6.06
N GLN A 62 -3.67 -16.28 -5.25
CA GLN A 62 -2.28 -15.88 -5.48
C GLN A 62 -1.58 -16.81 -6.49
N VAL A 63 -1.88 -18.10 -6.44
CA VAL A 63 -1.35 -19.13 -7.37
C VAL A 63 -2.51 -20.00 -7.86
N PHE A 64 -2.54 -20.26 -9.17
CA PHE A 64 -3.70 -20.86 -9.85
C PHE A 64 -3.81 -22.38 -9.71
N LEU A 65 -2.89 -23.07 -9.07
CA LEU A 65 -2.88 -24.55 -9.03
C LEU A 65 -2.59 -25.07 -7.62
N SER A 66 -3.66 -25.43 -6.90
CA SER A 66 -3.66 -26.61 -6.06
C SER A 66 -5.07 -27.17 -6.02
N PRO A 67 -5.34 -28.32 -6.64
CA PRO A 67 -6.69 -28.86 -6.77
C PRO A 67 -7.21 -29.55 -5.52
N GLU A 68 -6.43 -29.77 -4.49
CA GLU A 68 -6.86 -30.53 -3.31
C GLU A 68 -6.34 -29.92 -2.00
N GLY A 69 -7.26 -29.40 -1.19
CA GLY A 69 -7.01 -29.03 0.19
C GLY A 69 -7.42 -27.60 0.59
N ASP A 70 -7.79 -27.45 1.82
CA ASP A 70 -8.37 -26.29 2.49
C ASP A 70 -7.40 -25.08 2.66
N HIS A 71 -6.21 -25.09 2.01
CA HIS A 71 -5.14 -24.12 2.19
C HIS A 71 -4.95 -23.19 0.98
N TYR A 72 -6.04 -22.63 0.45
CA TYR A 72 -5.91 -21.62 -0.61
C TYR A 72 -5.35 -20.33 -0.04
N ARG A 73 -4.13 -19.98 -0.44
CA ARG A 73 -3.54 -18.68 -0.15
C ARG A 73 -4.20 -17.63 -1.04
N THR A 74 -5.10 -16.84 -0.45
CA THR A 74 -5.70 -15.68 -1.13
C THR A 74 -4.70 -14.53 -1.16
N ARG A 75 -4.93 -13.58 -2.07
CA ARG A 75 -4.12 -12.35 -2.07
C ARG A 75 -4.30 -11.55 -0.77
N LEU A 76 -5.44 -11.65 -0.11
CA LEU A 76 -5.66 -11.02 1.18
C LEU A 76 -4.72 -11.57 2.24
N THR A 77 -4.62 -12.91 2.38
CA THR A 77 -3.70 -13.51 3.35
C THR A 77 -2.26 -13.20 3.04
N HIS A 78 -1.86 -13.23 1.76
CA HIS A 78 -0.53 -12.79 1.33
C HIS A 78 -0.23 -11.34 1.74
N THR A 79 -1.15 -10.42 1.45
CA THR A 79 -0.98 -9.01 1.78
C THR A 79 -0.79 -8.80 3.29
N LEU A 80 -1.53 -9.52 4.13
CA LEU A 80 -1.38 -9.46 5.58
C LEU A 80 -0.03 -10.01 6.05
N GLU A 81 0.44 -11.13 5.48
CA GLU A 81 1.76 -11.69 5.79
C GLU A 81 2.90 -10.75 5.38
N VAL A 82 2.81 -10.16 4.17
CA VAL A 82 3.76 -9.15 3.70
C VAL A 82 3.79 -7.95 4.65
N SER A 83 2.62 -7.45 5.05
CA SER A 83 2.52 -6.33 5.98
C SER A 83 3.16 -6.64 7.34
N GLN A 84 2.92 -7.83 7.90
CA GLN A 84 3.51 -8.26 9.16
C GLN A 84 5.05 -8.31 9.08
N ILE A 85 5.60 -8.91 8.04
CA ILE A 85 7.05 -9.03 7.84
C ILE A 85 7.67 -7.64 7.62
N ALA A 86 7.06 -6.84 6.75
CA ALA A 86 7.56 -5.49 6.43
C ALA A 86 7.60 -4.58 7.67
N ARG A 87 6.57 -4.62 8.51
CA ARG A 87 6.55 -3.88 9.79
C ARG A 87 7.65 -4.34 10.74
N THR A 88 7.90 -5.64 10.82
CA THR A 88 8.99 -6.17 11.65
C THR A 88 10.35 -5.63 11.19
N ILE A 89 10.57 -5.59 9.87
CA ILE A 89 11.79 -5.01 9.28
C ILE A 89 11.85 -3.49 9.54
N ALA A 90 10.74 -2.77 9.30
CA ALA A 90 10.68 -1.33 9.54
C ALA A 90 11.02 -0.97 10.98
N ARG A 91 10.47 -1.71 11.95
CA ARG A 91 10.79 -1.55 13.38
C ARG A 91 12.26 -1.80 13.68
N ALA A 92 12.84 -2.88 13.15
CA ALA A 92 14.25 -3.21 13.35
C ALA A 92 15.18 -2.15 12.76
N LEU A 93 14.76 -1.47 11.68
CA LEU A 93 15.50 -0.40 11.02
C LEU A 93 15.14 1.01 11.54
N GLN A 94 14.30 1.14 12.55
CA GLN A 94 13.77 2.41 13.05
C GLN A 94 13.11 3.28 11.96
N LEU A 95 12.38 2.63 11.05
CA LEU A 95 11.57 3.28 10.02
C LEU A 95 10.11 3.39 10.46
N ASN A 96 9.30 4.20 9.77
CA ASN A 96 7.90 4.42 10.09
C ASN A 96 7.06 3.16 9.77
N GLU A 97 6.57 2.49 10.82
CA GLU A 97 5.77 1.28 10.69
C GLU A 97 4.41 1.54 10.06
N ASP A 98 3.73 2.65 10.41
CA ASP A 98 2.40 2.97 9.87
C ASP A 98 2.47 3.25 8.36
N LEU A 99 3.51 3.94 7.89
CA LEU A 99 3.77 4.13 6.46
C LEU A 99 4.02 2.79 5.75
N THR A 100 4.88 1.96 6.35
CA THR A 100 5.22 0.64 5.80
C THR A 100 3.99 -0.26 5.71
N GLU A 101 3.14 -0.24 6.73
CA GLU A 101 1.88 -0.99 6.75
C GLU A 101 0.92 -0.49 5.66
N ALA A 102 0.72 0.82 5.53
CA ALA A 102 -0.14 1.39 4.51
C ALA A 102 0.31 1.00 3.09
N ILE A 103 1.61 1.09 2.79
CA ILE A 103 2.18 0.67 1.50
C ILE A 103 1.95 -0.83 1.28
N SER A 104 2.26 -1.66 2.29
CA SER A 104 2.13 -3.11 2.20
C SER A 104 0.67 -3.56 1.99
N LEU A 105 -0.30 -2.88 2.60
CA LEU A 105 -1.72 -3.17 2.38
C LEU A 105 -2.19 -2.72 0.99
N GLY A 106 -1.56 -1.70 0.43
CA GLY A 106 -1.95 -1.10 -0.85
C GLY A 106 -1.30 -1.73 -2.09
N HIS A 107 -0.18 -2.48 -1.93
CA HIS A 107 0.67 -2.88 -3.05
C HIS A 107 -0.04 -3.73 -4.12
N ASP A 108 -0.95 -4.63 -3.70
CA ASP A 108 -1.61 -5.62 -4.56
C ASP A 108 -3.04 -5.27 -4.99
N LEU A 109 -3.54 -4.06 -4.68
CA LEU A 109 -4.93 -3.66 -4.95
C LEU A 109 -5.27 -3.72 -6.45
N GLY A 110 -4.32 -3.37 -7.31
CA GLY A 110 -4.46 -3.37 -8.76
C GLY A 110 -4.16 -4.70 -9.45
N HIS A 111 -3.82 -5.73 -8.71
CA HIS A 111 -3.47 -7.02 -9.31
C HIS A 111 -4.66 -7.66 -10.02
N THR A 112 -4.39 -8.28 -11.19
CA THR A 112 -5.39 -8.93 -12.02
C THR A 112 -5.88 -10.25 -11.42
N PRO A 113 -7.07 -10.76 -11.82
CA PRO A 113 -7.38 -12.17 -11.69
C PRO A 113 -6.27 -13.02 -12.34
N PHE A 114 -6.00 -14.20 -11.80
CA PHE A 114 -4.96 -15.13 -12.27
C PHE A 114 -3.51 -14.63 -12.10
N GLY A 115 -3.29 -13.65 -11.22
CA GLY A 115 -1.97 -13.19 -10.83
C GLY A 115 -1.13 -12.68 -12.01
N HIS A 116 0.15 -13.03 -12.04
CA HIS A 116 1.07 -12.61 -13.11
C HIS A 116 0.72 -13.19 -14.49
N ALA A 117 -0.03 -14.29 -14.57
CA ALA A 117 -0.51 -14.79 -15.87
C ALA A 117 -1.53 -13.83 -16.48
N GLY A 118 -2.50 -13.35 -15.67
CA GLY A 118 -3.44 -12.33 -16.09
C GLY A 118 -2.76 -10.99 -16.40
N GLU A 119 -1.76 -10.61 -15.63
CA GLU A 119 -0.97 -9.40 -15.89
C GLU A 119 -0.27 -9.47 -17.26
N ARG A 120 0.45 -10.56 -17.56
CA ARG A 120 1.08 -10.77 -18.87
C ARG A 120 0.08 -10.77 -20.03
N ALA A 121 -1.09 -11.38 -19.83
CA ALA A 121 -2.13 -11.40 -20.85
C ALA A 121 -2.65 -9.99 -21.16
N LEU A 122 -2.90 -9.18 -20.14
CA LEU A 122 -3.32 -7.78 -20.32
C LEU A 122 -2.19 -6.92 -20.90
N ASP A 123 -0.95 -7.12 -20.46
CA ASP A 123 0.22 -6.40 -20.98
C ASP A 123 0.38 -6.60 -22.50
N GLY A 124 0.08 -7.80 -23.00
CA GLY A 124 0.16 -8.12 -24.42
C GLY A 124 -0.96 -7.56 -25.29
N VAL A 125 -2.10 -7.16 -24.72
CA VAL A 125 -3.28 -6.68 -25.50
C VAL A 125 -3.61 -5.21 -25.26
N MET A 126 -3.07 -4.61 -24.20
CA MET A 126 -3.30 -3.18 -23.92
C MET A 126 -2.24 -2.31 -24.58
N GLU A 127 -2.69 -1.28 -25.26
CA GLU A 127 -1.81 -0.23 -25.77
C GLU A 127 -1.13 0.45 -24.58
N GLY A 128 0.21 0.50 -24.59
CA GLY A 128 1.03 0.99 -23.47
C GLY A 128 1.32 -0.04 -22.37
N GLY A 129 0.79 -1.27 -22.49
CA GLY A 129 1.03 -2.35 -21.54
C GLY A 129 0.19 -2.27 -20.27
N PHE A 130 0.40 -3.22 -19.36
CA PHE A 130 -0.29 -3.28 -18.07
C PHE A 130 0.71 -3.62 -16.95
N ARG A 131 0.67 -2.84 -15.88
CA ARG A 131 1.49 -3.05 -14.67
C ARG A 131 0.59 -3.00 -13.44
N HIS A 132 0.62 -4.04 -12.61
CA HIS A 132 -0.23 -4.11 -11.41
C HIS A 132 0.05 -2.99 -10.41
N TYR A 133 1.28 -2.52 -10.28
CA TYR A 133 1.63 -1.44 -9.37
C TYR A 133 1.08 -0.08 -9.83
N GLU A 134 1.09 0.22 -11.13
CA GLU A 134 0.45 1.40 -11.71
C GLU A 134 -1.08 1.33 -11.55
N GLN A 135 -1.64 0.15 -11.78
CA GLN A 135 -3.05 -0.10 -11.56
C GLN A 135 -3.43 0.00 -10.08
N SER A 136 -2.55 -0.40 -9.13
CA SER A 136 -2.78 -0.20 -7.70
C SER A 136 -2.89 1.29 -7.34
N VAL A 137 -1.99 2.11 -7.88
CA VAL A 137 -2.08 3.58 -7.73
C VAL A 137 -3.37 4.10 -8.36
N ARG A 138 -3.72 3.68 -9.58
CA ARG A 138 -4.97 4.10 -10.24
C ARG A 138 -6.21 3.72 -9.41
N VAL A 139 -6.21 2.54 -8.79
CA VAL A 139 -7.30 2.10 -7.90
C VAL A 139 -7.49 3.09 -6.75
N VAL A 140 -6.42 3.44 -6.04
CA VAL A 140 -6.51 4.31 -4.86
C VAL A 140 -6.72 5.79 -5.21
N GLU A 141 -6.32 6.23 -6.41
CA GLU A 141 -6.48 7.62 -6.83
C GLU A 141 -7.78 7.89 -7.58
N LYS A 142 -8.27 6.93 -8.38
CA LYS A 142 -9.32 7.17 -9.38
C LYS A 142 -10.52 6.25 -9.29
N LEU A 143 -10.39 5.00 -8.79
CA LEU A 143 -11.46 4.02 -8.91
C LEU A 143 -12.25 3.81 -7.61
N GLU A 144 -11.64 4.04 -6.45
CA GLU A 144 -12.35 3.95 -5.16
C GLU A 144 -13.22 5.18 -4.92
N ASN A 145 -14.18 5.04 -4.01
CA ASN A 145 -15.11 6.10 -3.62
C ASN A 145 -15.81 6.75 -4.82
N ASP A 146 -16.32 5.90 -5.72
CA ASP A 146 -17.10 6.31 -6.90
C ASP A 146 -16.37 7.33 -7.79
N GLY A 147 -15.06 7.13 -7.95
CA GLY A 147 -14.19 7.96 -8.77
C GLY A 147 -13.42 9.05 -8.02
N ALA A 148 -13.74 9.30 -6.76
CA ALA A 148 -13.05 10.32 -5.95
C ALA A 148 -11.68 9.86 -5.41
N GLY A 149 -11.41 8.56 -5.41
CA GLY A 149 -10.20 7.98 -4.83
C GLY A 149 -10.14 8.05 -3.30
N LEU A 150 -9.08 7.52 -2.73
CA LEU A 150 -8.87 7.46 -1.28
C LEU A 150 -8.21 8.70 -0.69
N ASN A 151 -7.68 9.59 -1.53
CA ASN A 151 -6.92 10.79 -1.12
C ASN A 151 -5.80 10.46 -0.14
N LEU A 152 -4.93 9.52 -0.53
CA LEU A 152 -3.77 9.10 0.27
C LEU A 152 -2.64 10.14 0.22
N THR A 153 -1.73 10.10 1.20
CA THR A 153 -0.52 10.91 1.20
C THR A 153 0.39 10.54 0.03
N TRP A 154 1.25 11.47 -0.36
CA TRP A 154 2.20 11.27 -1.44
C TRP A 154 3.09 10.05 -1.18
N GLU A 155 3.60 9.90 0.05
CA GLU A 155 4.52 8.83 0.44
C GLU A 155 3.90 7.44 0.29
N VAL A 156 2.62 7.29 0.64
CA VAL A 156 1.92 6.01 0.47
C VAL A 156 1.72 5.69 -1.00
N ARG A 157 1.32 6.67 -1.83
CA ARG A 157 1.13 6.47 -3.27
C ARG A 157 2.45 6.13 -3.98
N ASP A 158 3.52 6.87 -3.68
CA ASP A 158 4.85 6.62 -4.22
C ASP A 158 5.40 5.25 -3.79
N GLY A 159 5.19 4.87 -2.52
CA GLY A 159 5.55 3.55 -2.01
C GLY A 159 4.80 2.40 -2.71
N ILE A 160 3.49 2.56 -2.94
CA ILE A 160 2.70 1.59 -3.73
C ILE A 160 3.24 1.51 -5.16
N LEU A 161 3.55 2.62 -5.80
CA LEU A 161 4.08 2.65 -7.16
C LEU A 161 5.42 1.92 -7.28
N ARG A 162 6.29 2.06 -6.29
CA ARG A 162 7.69 1.60 -6.34
C ARG A 162 7.97 0.27 -5.64
N HIS A 163 6.97 -0.42 -5.11
CA HIS A 163 7.21 -1.65 -4.35
C HIS A 163 7.92 -2.76 -5.15
N THR A 164 7.83 -2.75 -6.48
CA THR A 164 8.51 -3.70 -7.36
C THR A 164 9.90 -3.23 -7.80
N CYS A 165 10.31 -1.99 -7.48
CA CYS A 165 11.55 -1.39 -7.97
C CYS A 165 12.82 -2.09 -7.44
N LEU A 166 12.75 -2.83 -6.36
CA LEU A 166 13.85 -3.62 -5.80
C LEU A 166 14.33 -4.76 -6.72
N LEU A 167 13.55 -5.16 -7.71
CA LEU A 167 13.91 -6.21 -8.66
C LEU A 167 14.59 -5.67 -9.95
N TYR A 168 14.58 -4.35 -10.18
CA TYR A 168 15.16 -3.72 -11.38
C TYR A 168 15.97 -2.48 -11.00
N THR A 169 17.11 -2.69 -10.37
CA THR A 169 17.97 -1.64 -9.79
C THR A 169 18.61 -0.65 -10.79
N SER A 170 18.31 -0.73 -12.08
CA SER A 170 18.95 0.14 -13.08
C SER A 170 18.19 1.43 -13.44
N ARG A 171 17.03 1.70 -12.84
CA ARG A 171 16.22 2.89 -13.15
C ARG A 171 15.64 3.66 -11.95
N CYS A 172 16.10 3.38 -10.73
CA CYS A 172 15.67 4.08 -9.53
C CYS A 172 16.78 4.97 -8.95
N VAL A 173 17.41 5.78 -9.79
CA VAL A 173 18.29 6.89 -9.38
C VAL A 173 17.72 8.18 -9.93
#